data_ad1012eb725b9591af1521ab542b653b
#
_entry.id   ad1012eb725b9591af1521ab542b653b
#
_cell.length_a   1.000
_cell.length_b   1.000
_cell.length_c   1.000
_cell.angle_alpha   90.00
_cell.angle_beta   90.00
_cell.angle_gamma   90.00
#
_symmetry.space_group_name_H-M   'P 1'
#
loop_
_entity.id
_entity.type
_entity.pdbx_description
1 polymer ?
#
loop_
_entity_poly.entity_id
_entity_poly.type
_entity_poly.pdbx_seq_one_letter_code
_entity_poly.pdbx_strand_id
1 'polypeptide(L)'
;ITLGQNTGINNQQDGYRLLQKDLKKLVNFLKNNAVEDKDIIIEPVNSYPNYGTNGISGYVFTQRVSVRVNDISKLEKVALNTDAISDAGLVFQNSTMEYFISNLSELKSEILAIATKDAKLRAEEIAKSSGNKVEGLISARSGVFQIRQPLSTEVSDYGIYDTFSKEKEVAVTVTAVFKLR
;
A
#
# COMPACT_ATOMS: atom_id res chain seq x y z
N ILE A 1 6.15 -10.79 2.53
CA ILE A 1 6.20 -12.27 2.57
C ILE A 1 5.93 -12.73 3.99
N THR A 2 4.99 -13.66 4.16
CA THR A 2 4.69 -14.27 5.46
C THR A 2 5.19 -15.71 5.48
N LEU A 3 6.17 -15.98 6.34
CA LEU A 3 6.63 -17.33 6.65
C LEU A 3 5.63 -18.03 7.56
N GLY A 4 5.45 -19.35 7.40
CA GLY A 4 4.54 -20.13 8.23
C GLY A 4 5.08 -21.52 8.53
N GLN A 5 4.91 -21.97 9.77
CA GLN A 5 5.25 -23.32 10.22
C GLN A 5 4.13 -23.88 11.09
N ASN A 6 3.87 -25.19 10.97
CA ASN A 6 2.93 -25.91 11.79
C ASN A 6 3.67 -27.00 12.57
N THR A 7 3.35 -27.14 13.84
CA THR A 7 3.97 -28.17 14.70
C THR A 7 2.91 -28.90 15.54
N GLY A 8 3.24 -30.11 15.98
CA GLY A 8 2.41 -30.86 16.99
C GLY A 8 2.50 -30.24 18.39
N ILE A 9 1.65 -30.70 19.30
CA ILE A 9 1.45 -30.15 20.65
C ILE A 9 2.75 -29.99 21.44
N ASN A 10 3.67 -30.96 21.35
CA ASN A 10 4.87 -31.00 22.18
C ASN A 10 6.09 -30.31 21.58
N ASN A 11 5.95 -29.64 20.42
CA ASN A 11 7.08 -29.19 19.63
C ASN A 11 7.08 -27.68 19.35
N GLN A 12 6.63 -26.86 20.32
CA GLN A 12 6.67 -25.40 20.16
C GLN A 12 8.07 -24.86 19.86
N GLN A 13 9.09 -25.38 20.56
CA GLN A 13 10.47 -24.95 20.32
C GLN A 13 10.95 -25.27 18.90
N ASP A 14 10.51 -26.39 18.34
CA ASP A 14 10.81 -26.77 16.97
C ASP A 14 10.17 -25.81 15.96
N GLY A 15 8.95 -25.34 16.23
CA GLY A 15 8.29 -24.33 15.40
C GLY A 15 9.09 -23.04 15.31
N TYR A 16 9.54 -22.52 16.42
CA TYR A 16 10.43 -21.33 16.46
C TYR A 16 11.73 -21.59 15.72
N ARG A 17 12.35 -22.76 15.94
CA ARG A 17 13.64 -23.11 15.31
C ARG A 17 13.49 -23.21 13.77
N LEU A 18 12.45 -23.86 13.29
CA LEU A 18 12.17 -23.98 11.86
C LEU A 18 11.92 -22.63 11.24
N LEU A 19 11.09 -21.82 11.88
CA LEU A 19 10.80 -20.46 11.39
C LEU A 19 12.05 -19.60 11.31
N GLN A 20 12.93 -19.67 12.30
CA GLN A 20 14.23 -18.97 12.28
C GLN A 20 15.15 -19.46 11.16
N LYS A 21 15.11 -20.76 10.85
CA LYS A 21 15.86 -21.30 9.71
C LYS A 21 15.33 -20.75 8.38
N ASP A 22 14.01 -20.70 8.24
CA ASP A 22 13.39 -20.15 7.02
C ASP A 22 13.59 -18.64 6.91
N LEU A 23 13.55 -17.90 8.02
CA LEU A 23 13.89 -16.49 8.05
C LEU A 23 15.29 -16.22 7.51
N LYS A 24 16.29 -16.99 7.95
CA LYS A 24 17.65 -16.86 7.45
C LYS A 24 17.77 -17.13 5.96
N LYS A 25 17.06 -18.16 5.46
CA LYS A 25 17.01 -18.44 4.02
C LYS A 25 16.36 -17.30 3.23
N LEU A 26 15.23 -16.78 3.73
CA LEU A 26 14.54 -15.66 3.09
C LEU A 26 15.41 -14.40 3.04
N VAL A 27 16.06 -14.04 4.14
CA VAL A 27 16.95 -12.89 4.17
C VAL A 27 18.11 -13.07 3.19
N ASN A 28 18.71 -14.25 3.13
CA ASN A 28 19.77 -14.54 2.15
C ASN A 28 19.25 -14.48 0.70
N PHE A 29 18.06 -15.02 0.45
CA PHE A 29 17.42 -14.92 -0.87
C PHE A 29 17.20 -13.47 -1.28
N LEU A 30 16.68 -12.63 -0.39
CA LEU A 30 16.47 -11.20 -0.64
C LEU A 30 17.80 -10.49 -0.93
N LYS A 31 18.84 -10.75 -0.15
CA LYS A 31 20.19 -10.19 -0.37
C LYS A 31 20.79 -10.61 -1.70
N ASN A 32 20.66 -11.86 -2.07
CA ASN A 32 21.14 -12.38 -3.36
C ASN A 32 20.41 -11.73 -4.55
N ASN A 33 19.20 -11.22 -4.32
CA ASN A 33 18.42 -10.44 -5.29
C ASN A 33 18.60 -8.92 -5.10
N ALA A 34 19.74 -8.51 -4.51
CA ALA A 34 20.16 -7.14 -4.33
C ALA A 34 19.21 -6.27 -3.45
N VAL A 35 18.50 -6.87 -2.50
CA VAL A 35 17.80 -6.16 -1.43
C VAL A 35 18.79 -5.87 -0.31
N GLU A 36 18.86 -4.63 0.15
CA GLU A 36 19.78 -4.22 1.20
C GLU A 36 19.18 -4.48 2.60
N ASP A 37 20.02 -4.71 3.60
CA ASP A 37 19.57 -4.97 4.98
C ASP A 37 18.69 -3.86 5.56
N LYS A 38 18.97 -2.60 5.21
CA LYS A 38 18.21 -1.44 5.66
C LYS A 38 16.76 -1.42 5.14
N ASP A 39 16.50 -2.13 4.05
CA ASP A 39 15.19 -2.20 3.39
C ASP A 39 14.37 -3.40 3.88
N ILE A 40 14.98 -4.29 4.68
CA ILE A 40 14.33 -5.49 5.22
C ILE A 40 13.82 -5.21 6.63
N ILE A 41 12.52 -5.36 6.84
CA ILE A 41 11.87 -5.20 8.12
C ILE A 41 11.35 -6.55 8.57
N ILE A 42 11.85 -7.05 9.69
CA ILE A 42 11.44 -8.32 10.28
C ILE A 42 10.50 -8.03 11.43
N GLU A 43 9.26 -8.52 11.32
CA GLU A 43 8.26 -8.37 12.37
C GLU A 43 8.40 -9.48 13.43
N PRO A 44 7.84 -9.30 14.65
CA PRO A 44 7.81 -10.34 15.67
C PRO A 44 7.10 -11.61 15.18
N VAL A 45 7.48 -12.74 15.79
CA VAL A 45 6.80 -14.01 15.54
C VAL A 45 5.45 -13.99 16.24
N ASN A 46 4.41 -14.41 15.53
CA ASN A 46 3.10 -14.72 16.09
C ASN A 46 2.97 -16.24 16.22
N SER A 47 2.44 -16.68 17.34
CA SER A 47 2.14 -18.09 17.58
C SER A 47 0.75 -18.24 18.18
N TYR A 48 -0.03 -19.16 17.64
CA TYR A 48 -1.37 -19.47 18.14
C TYR A 48 -1.65 -20.97 18.07
N PRO A 49 -2.48 -21.50 19.01
CA PRO A 49 -2.82 -22.91 19.02
C PRO A 49 -3.67 -23.29 17.81
N ASN A 50 -3.43 -24.47 17.29
CA ASN A 50 -4.31 -25.15 16.34
C ASN A 50 -5.18 -26.15 17.10
N TYR A 51 -6.51 -26.10 16.89
CA TYR A 51 -7.46 -26.93 17.59
C TYR A 51 -7.91 -28.10 16.74
N GLY A 52 -7.89 -29.30 17.29
CA GLY A 52 -8.46 -30.52 16.73
C GLY A 52 -9.70 -30.96 17.49
N THR A 53 -10.22 -32.14 17.17
CA THR A 53 -11.45 -32.68 17.76
C THR A 53 -11.37 -32.85 19.30
N ASN A 54 -10.17 -33.10 19.82
CA ASN A 54 -9.94 -33.39 21.26
C ASN A 54 -9.16 -32.24 21.97
N GLY A 55 -9.26 -31.02 21.48
CA GLY A 55 -8.55 -29.88 22.05
C GLY A 55 -7.39 -29.40 21.16
N ILE A 56 -6.33 -28.84 21.75
CA ILE A 56 -5.17 -28.34 21.02
C ILE A 56 -4.46 -29.50 20.31
N SER A 57 -4.34 -29.42 18.98
CA SER A 57 -3.65 -30.42 18.14
C SER A 57 -2.23 -30.03 17.77
N GLY A 58 -1.88 -28.73 17.94
CA GLY A 58 -0.56 -28.20 17.61
C GLY A 58 -0.53 -26.70 17.70
N TYR A 59 0.48 -26.10 17.07
CA TYR A 59 0.68 -24.65 17.01
C TYR A 59 1.03 -24.20 15.60
N VAL A 60 0.52 -23.04 15.24
CA VAL A 60 0.87 -22.32 14.01
C VAL A 60 1.78 -21.17 14.38
N PHE A 61 2.89 -21.05 13.68
CA PHE A 61 3.84 -19.96 13.81
C PHE A 61 3.88 -19.16 12.52
N THR A 62 3.79 -17.84 12.63
CA THR A 62 3.91 -16.95 11.48
C THR A 62 4.86 -15.81 11.76
N GLN A 63 5.60 -15.40 10.74
CA GLN A 63 6.45 -14.24 10.82
C GLN A 63 6.42 -13.50 9.48
N ARG A 64 6.13 -12.20 9.54
CA ARG A 64 6.13 -11.35 8.36
C ARG A 64 7.51 -10.72 8.18
N VAL A 65 7.96 -10.71 6.94
CA VAL A 65 9.14 -9.96 6.48
C VAL A 65 8.66 -8.99 5.42
N SER A 66 8.81 -7.73 5.68
CA SER A 66 8.46 -6.64 4.76
C SER A 66 9.73 -6.08 4.13
N VAL A 67 9.67 -5.76 2.84
CA VAL A 67 10.76 -5.10 2.11
C VAL A 67 10.22 -3.80 1.55
N ARG A 68 10.92 -2.69 1.82
CA ARG A 68 10.52 -1.38 1.33
C ARG A 68 11.63 -0.79 0.46
N VAL A 69 11.35 -0.61 -0.82
CA VAL A 69 12.28 -0.03 -1.81
C VAL A 69 11.58 0.99 -2.69
N ASN A 70 12.35 1.89 -3.28
CA ASN A 70 11.84 2.85 -4.26
C ASN A 70 11.86 2.28 -5.70
N ASP A 71 12.72 1.31 -5.96
CA ASP A 71 12.79 0.64 -7.27
C ASP A 71 11.76 -0.49 -7.35
N ILE A 72 10.59 -0.16 -7.93
CA ILE A 72 9.48 -1.10 -8.10
C ILE A 72 9.90 -2.31 -8.94
N SER A 73 10.61 -2.09 -10.04
CA SER A 73 10.96 -3.16 -10.99
C SER A 73 11.85 -4.23 -10.36
N LYS A 74 12.72 -3.82 -9.45
CA LYS A 74 13.59 -4.70 -8.70
C LYS A 74 12.79 -5.59 -7.74
N LEU A 75 11.84 -4.98 -7.02
CA LEU A 75 11.02 -5.71 -6.06
C LEU A 75 10.02 -6.65 -6.74
N GLU A 76 9.43 -6.23 -7.87
CA GLU A 76 8.52 -7.07 -8.66
C GLU A 76 9.19 -8.37 -9.09
N LYS A 77 10.42 -8.33 -9.57
CA LYS A 77 11.18 -9.53 -9.96
C LYS A 77 11.35 -10.52 -8.81
N VAL A 78 11.51 -10.02 -7.60
CA VAL A 78 11.66 -10.87 -6.40
C VAL A 78 10.30 -11.39 -5.92
N ALA A 79 9.31 -10.50 -5.80
CA ALA A 79 8.02 -10.83 -5.21
C ALA A 79 7.15 -11.74 -6.09
N LEU A 80 7.25 -11.63 -7.42
CA LEU A 80 6.50 -12.44 -8.37
C LEU A 80 7.18 -13.76 -8.73
N ASN A 81 8.45 -13.93 -8.39
CA ASN A 81 9.18 -15.18 -8.64
C ASN A 81 8.96 -16.19 -7.49
N THR A 82 7.73 -16.67 -7.38
CA THR A 82 7.34 -17.64 -6.34
C THR A 82 8.08 -18.95 -6.47
N ASP A 83 8.45 -19.36 -7.70
CA ASP A 83 9.21 -20.58 -7.94
C ASP A 83 10.61 -20.48 -7.32
N ALA A 84 11.32 -19.36 -7.52
CA ALA A 84 12.62 -19.14 -6.91
C ALA A 84 12.57 -19.10 -5.38
N ILE A 85 11.47 -18.58 -4.79
CA ILE A 85 11.25 -18.61 -3.34
C ILE A 85 11.05 -20.05 -2.87
N SER A 86 10.25 -20.84 -3.60
CA SER A 86 10.01 -22.25 -3.32
C SER A 86 11.28 -23.09 -3.47
N ASP A 87 12.05 -22.89 -4.56
CA ASP A 87 13.31 -23.58 -4.82
C ASP A 87 14.39 -23.28 -3.76
N ALA A 88 14.32 -22.13 -3.14
CA ALA A 88 15.13 -21.80 -1.96
C ALA A 88 14.74 -22.64 -0.71
N GLY A 89 13.72 -23.49 -0.84
CA GLY A 89 13.23 -24.35 0.23
C GLY A 89 12.54 -23.58 1.35
N LEU A 90 11.81 -22.51 0.98
CA LEU A 90 11.05 -21.68 1.90
C LEU A 90 9.60 -22.15 1.97
N VAL A 91 9.08 -22.26 3.19
CA VAL A 91 7.65 -22.45 3.43
C VAL A 91 7.04 -21.08 3.75
N PHE A 92 6.32 -20.52 2.80
CA PHE A 92 5.65 -19.23 2.97
C PHE A 92 4.14 -19.36 2.72
N GLN A 93 3.36 -18.50 3.39
CA GLN A 93 1.90 -18.49 3.27
C GLN A 93 1.42 -17.54 2.18
N ASN A 94 2.03 -16.36 2.10
CA ASN A 94 1.70 -15.37 1.08
C ASN A 94 2.90 -14.48 0.74
N SER A 95 2.82 -13.88 -0.45
CA SER A 95 3.66 -12.77 -0.88
C SER A 95 2.74 -11.71 -1.49
N THR A 96 2.71 -10.52 -0.90
CA THR A 96 1.83 -9.43 -1.33
C THR A 96 2.69 -8.21 -1.67
N MET A 97 2.37 -7.54 -2.76
CA MET A 97 2.97 -6.26 -3.11
C MET A 97 2.01 -5.12 -2.81
N GLU A 98 2.57 -4.04 -2.29
CA GLU A 98 1.85 -2.80 -2.06
C GLU A 98 2.65 -1.64 -2.66
N TYR A 99 1.94 -0.70 -3.30
CA TYR A 99 2.52 0.43 -4.00
C TYR A 99 2.09 1.73 -3.34
N PHE A 100 3.06 2.56 -3.01
CA PHE A 100 2.85 3.85 -2.34
C PHE A 100 3.43 4.98 -3.18
N ILE A 101 2.80 6.16 -3.12
CA ILE A 101 3.32 7.37 -3.76
C ILE A 101 4.38 7.98 -2.84
N SER A 102 5.62 8.08 -3.31
CA SER A 102 6.76 8.57 -2.52
C SER A 102 6.71 10.08 -2.24
N ASN A 103 6.19 10.86 -3.20
CA ASN A 103 6.08 12.34 -3.12
C ASN A 103 4.62 12.81 -2.94
N LEU A 104 3.85 12.09 -2.12
CA LEU A 104 2.41 12.33 -1.98
C LEU A 104 2.06 13.75 -1.52
N SER A 105 2.88 14.36 -0.67
CA SER A 105 2.62 15.70 -0.13
C SER A 105 2.71 16.77 -1.24
N GLU A 106 3.74 16.70 -2.05
CA GLU A 106 3.96 17.59 -3.18
C GLU A 106 2.87 17.41 -4.23
N LEU A 107 2.57 16.15 -4.56
CA LEU A 107 1.51 15.80 -5.52
C LEU A 107 0.14 16.32 -5.07
N LYS A 108 -0.21 16.21 -3.80
CA LYS A 108 -1.46 16.76 -3.25
C LYS A 108 -1.53 18.27 -3.43
N SER A 109 -0.44 18.99 -3.20
CA SER A 109 -0.38 20.45 -3.37
C SER A 109 -0.55 20.84 -4.82
N GLU A 110 0.09 20.12 -5.74
CA GLU A 110 -0.02 20.34 -7.18
C GLU A 110 -1.44 20.12 -7.69
N ILE A 111 -2.06 18.98 -7.34
CA ILE A 111 -3.43 18.64 -7.77
C ILE A 111 -4.44 19.64 -7.19
N LEU A 112 -4.25 20.09 -5.94
CA LEU A 112 -5.11 21.11 -5.34
C LEU A 112 -5.04 22.43 -6.11
N ALA A 113 -3.84 22.84 -6.55
CA ALA A 113 -3.65 24.03 -7.36
C ALA A 113 -4.35 23.90 -8.73
N ILE A 114 -4.23 22.75 -9.38
CA ILE A 114 -4.91 22.44 -10.66
C ILE A 114 -6.43 22.49 -10.48
N ALA A 115 -6.97 21.83 -9.45
CA ALA A 115 -8.41 21.81 -9.19
C ALA A 115 -8.98 23.21 -8.87
N THR A 116 -8.21 24.03 -8.14
CA THR A 116 -8.61 25.42 -7.84
C THR A 116 -8.63 26.28 -9.10
N LYS A 117 -7.65 26.10 -9.99
CA LYS A 117 -7.61 26.77 -11.29
C LYS A 117 -8.80 26.36 -12.18
N ASP A 118 -9.13 25.08 -12.22
CA ASP A 118 -10.28 24.57 -12.97
C ASP A 118 -11.60 25.16 -12.41
N ALA A 119 -11.78 25.19 -11.08
CA ALA A 119 -12.93 25.81 -10.45
C ALA A 119 -13.09 27.30 -10.85
N LYS A 120 -12.00 28.05 -10.94
CA LYS A 120 -12.00 29.45 -11.41
C LYS A 120 -12.42 29.53 -12.88
N LEU A 121 -11.86 28.73 -13.76
CA LEU A 121 -12.22 28.71 -15.18
C LEU A 121 -13.70 28.42 -15.40
N ARG A 122 -14.26 27.45 -14.70
CA ARG A 122 -15.70 27.13 -14.73
C ARG A 122 -16.54 28.32 -14.25
N ALA A 123 -16.13 28.98 -13.18
CA ALA A 123 -16.81 30.16 -12.67
C ALA A 123 -16.80 31.32 -13.68
N GLU A 124 -15.68 31.52 -14.40
CA GLU A 124 -15.53 32.52 -15.46
C GLU A 124 -16.47 32.25 -16.64
N GLU A 125 -16.60 31.00 -17.08
CA GLU A 125 -17.54 30.62 -18.16
C GLU A 125 -19.01 30.81 -17.75
N ILE A 126 -19.37 30.46 -16.50
CA ILE A 126 -20.73 30.68 -15.95
C ILE A 126 -21.01 32.19 -15.88
N ALA A 127 -20.09 33.00 -15.35
CA ALA A 127 -20.25 34.43 -15.23
C ALA A 127 -20.43 35.10 -16.62
N LYS A 128 -19.60 34.72 -17.59
CA LYS A 128 -19.66 35.20 -18.98
C LYS A 128 -21.03 34.89 -19.61
N SER A 129 -21.58 33.71 -19.39
CA SER A 129 -22.90 33.31 -19.90
C SER A 129 -24.04 34.16 -19.34
N SER A 130 -23.86 34.75 -18.15
CA SER A 130 -24.82 35.66 -17.50
C SER A 130 -24.50 37.16 -17.66
N GLY A 131 -23.51 37.49 -18.50
CA GLY A 131 -23.08 38.89 -18.74
C GLY A 131 -22.24 39.49 -17.63
N ASN A 132 -21.74 38.68 -16.70
CA ASN A 132 -20.94 39.09 -15.54
C ASN A 132 -19.45 38.69 -15.73
N LYS A 133 -18.61 39.16 -14.82
CA LYS A 133 -17.19 38.78 -14.72
C LYS A 133 -16.84 38.32 -13.31
N VAL A 134 -15.96 37.36 -13.20
CA VAL A 134 -15.39 36.94 -11.91
C VAL A 134 -14.42 38.02 -11.44
N GLU A 135 -14.64 38.53 -10.21
CA GLU A 135 -13.78 39.55 -9.61
C GLU A 135 -12.71 38.94 -8.70
N GLY A 136 -13.10 38.02 -7.82
CA GLY A 136 -12.16 37.40 -6.90
C GLY A 136 -12.72 36.19 -6.14
N LEU A 137 -11.84 35.46 -5.49
CA LEU A 137 -12.19 34.31 -4.65
C LEU A 137 -12.66 34.82 -3.28
N ILE A 138 -13.87 34.41 -2.86
CA ILE A 138 -14.40 34.68 -1.51
C ILE A 138 -14.02 33.56 -0.55
N SER A 139 -14.23 32.31 -0.97
CA SER A 139 -13.89 31.15 -0.16
C SER A 139 -13.62 29.94 -1.03
N ALA A 140 -12.79 29.02 -0.51
CA ALA A 140 -12.57 27.72 -1.12
C ALA A 140 -12.49 26.63 -0.06
N ARG A 141 -12.93 25.44 -0.40
CA ARG A 141 -12.82 24.23 0.41
C ARG A 141 -12.37 23.09 -0.47
N SER A 142 -11.42 22.30 0.02
CA SER A 142 -11.10 21.03 -0.59
C SER A 142 -11.83 19.89 0.11
N GLY A 143 -12.32 18.94 -0.66
CA GLY A 143 -12.70 17.63 -0.15
C GLY A 143 -11.49 16.77 0.16
N VAL A 144 -11.73 15.52 0.50
CA VAL A 144 -10.70 14.50 0.72
C VAL A 144 -10.11 14.03 -0.61
N PHE A 145 -8.84 13.66 -0.58
CA PHE A 145 -8.20 13.08 -1.75
C PHE A 145 -8.64 11.63 -1.96
N GLN A 146 -8.91 11.29 -3.22
CA GLN A 146 -9.17 9.94 -3.68
C GLN A 146 -7.94 9.46 -4.44
N ILE A 147 -7.26 8.45 -3.92
CA ILE A 147 -6.12 7.79 -4.56
C ILE A 147 -6.58 6.38 -4.87
N ARG A 148 -6.88 6.11 -6.11
CA ARG A 148 -7.55 4.89 -6.56
C ARG A 148 -6.88 4.31 -7.79
N GLN A 149 -7.24 3.09 -8.15
CA GLN A 149 -6.82 2.51 -9.42
C GLN A 149 -7.39 3.33 -10.60
N PRO A 150 -6.69 3.39 -11.74
CA PRO A 150 -7.18 4.06 -12.94
C PRO A 150 -8.56 3.53 -13.34
N LEU A 151 -9.42 4.42 -13.84
CA LEU A 151 -10.78 4.14 -14.29
C LEU A 151 -11.75 3.68 -13.17
N SER A 152 -11.35 3.72 -11.91
CA SER A 152 -12.28 3.48 -10.79
C SER A 152 -13.24 4.64 -10.64
N THR A 153 -14.51 4.32 -10.44
CA THR A 153 -15.56 5.31 -10.11
C THR A 153 -15.83 5.40 -8.62
N GLU A 154 -15.09 4.66 -7.81
CA GLU A 154 -15.25 4.62 -6.37
C GLU A 154 -14.90 5.96 -5.72
N VAL A 155 -15.74 6.41 -4.78
CA VAL A 155 -15.56 7.65 -4.01
C VAL A 155 -15.92 7.38 -2.56
N SER A 156 -15.16 7.92 -1.63
CA SER A 156 -15.43 7.83 -0.19
C SER A 156 -15.32 9.19 0.48
N ASP A 157 -16.20 9.48 1.42
CA ASP A 157 -16.17 10.71 2.22
C ASP A 157 -14.95 10.77 3.16
N TYR A 158 -14.32 9.63 3.44
CA TYR A 158 -13.10 9.53 4.24
C TYR A 158 -11.83 9.54 3.39
N GLY A 159 -11.97 9.53 2.06
CA GLY A 159 -10.88 9.35 1.11
C GLY A 159 -10.58 7.88 0.85
N ILE A 160 -9.94 7.62 -0.28
CA ILE A 160 -9.45 6.30 -0.67
C ILE A 160 -7.94 6.38 -0.82
N TYR A 161 -7.24 5.36 -0.38
CA TYR A 161 -5.85 5.14 -0.68
C TYR A 161 -5.66 3.68 -1.11
N ASP A 162 -5.70 3.45 -2.42
CA ASP A 162 -5.41 2.15 -3.02
C ASP A 162 -3.91 1.84 -2.89
N THR A 163 -3.57 0.70 -2.33
CA THR A 163 -2.19 0.22 -2.22
C THR A 163 -1.88 -0.94 -3.17
N PHE A 164 -2.86 -1.49 -3.86
CA PHE A 164 -2.68 -2.67 -4.71
C PHE A 164 -2.29 -2.35 -6.14
N SER A 165 -2.78 -1.24 -6.69
CA SER A 165 -2.49 -0.86 -8.07
C SER A 165 -1.16 -0.14 -8.17
N LYS A 166 -0.34 -0.49 -9.16
CA LYS A 166 0.91 0.19 -9.47
C LYS A 166 0.67 1.60 -10.00
N GLU A 167 -0.24 1.72 -10.96
CA GLU A 167 -0.70 3.00 -11.48
C GLU A 167 -1.88 3.50 -10.65
N LYS A 168 -1.89 4.81 -10.38
CA LYS A 168 -2.91 5.41 -9.54
C LYS A 168 -3.47 6.67 -10.19
N GLU A 169 -4.77 6.85 -10.03
CA GLU A 169 -5.43 8.13 -10.29
C GLU A 169 -5.60 8.87 -8.97
N VAL A 170 -5.20 10.14 -8.95
CA VAL A 170 -5.37 11.00 -7.78
C VAL A 170 -6.36 12.11 -8.13
N ALA A 171 -7.43 12.20 -7.37
CA ALA A 171 -8.48 13.19 -7.57
C ALA A 171 -8.78 13.94 -6.26
N VAL A 172 -9.18 15.20 -6.40
CA VAL A 172 -9.70 16.02 -5.32
C VAL A 172 -10.80 16.91 -5.85
N THR A 173 -11.86 17.09 -5.05
CA THR A 173 -12.92 18.06 -5.36
C THR A 173 -12.64 19.37 -4.66
N VAL A 174 -12.71 20.48 -5.40
CA VAL A 174 -12.64 21.83 -4.84
C VAL A 174 -13.98 22.53 -5.03
N THR A 175 -14.56 23.02 -3.95
CA THR A 175 -15.72 23.93 -3.99
C THR A 175 -15.22 25.34 -3.72
N ALA A 176 -15.47 26.24 -4.66
CA ALA A 176 -15.02 27.63 -4.56
C ALA A 176 -16.20 28.61 -4.78
N VAL A 177 -16.21 29.69 -4.03
CA VAL A 177 -17.18 30.78 -4.14
C VAL A 177 -16.43 32.02 -4.63
N PHE A 178 -16.92 32.59 -5.73
CA PHE A 178 -16.32 33.78 -6.34
C PHE A 178 -17.30 34.95 -6.30
N LYS A 179 -16.75 36.16 -6.14
CA LYS A 179 -17.49 37.41 -6.30
C LYS A 179 -17.63 37.71 -7.78
N LEU A 180 -18.83 38.12 -8.20
CA LEU A 180 -19.10 38.58 -9.55
C LEU A 180 -19.20 40.11 -9.60
N ARG A 181 -18.89 40.63 -10.77
CA ARG A 181 -19.01 42.05 -11.12
C ARG A 181 -19.74 42.17 -12.44
#